data_f0012d8221981a79506902afcab76b11
#
_entry.id   f0012d8221981a79506902afcab76b11
#
_cell.length_a   1.000
_cell.length_b   1.000
_cell.length_c   1.000
_cell.angle_alpha   90.00
_cell.angle_beta   90.00
_cell.angle_gamma   90.00
#
_symmetry.space_group_name_H-M   'P 1'
#
loop_
_entity.id
_entity.type
_entity.pdbx_description
1 polymer ?
#
loop_
_entity_poly.entity_id
_entity_poly.type
_entity_poly.pdbx_seq_one_letter_code
_entity_poly.pdbx_strand_id
1 'polypeptide(L)'
;MLKKTLLAYTIGFAFSPPANADGIEIAAVDFDRETLKSLGVDPNISHYFSRSARFLPGEYSLAVSVNGEKKGNIATRFDENGDICLDQAFLQQAGLKIPSEEKNGCYDYILSYPGTTITPLPNQEALDIIVSPQAIIPIGLDLTNAATGGTAALLNYSLMSSRAEFSNGSSDYSQAALEGGININDWMLRSHQFLTQTNGTFSNQNSSTYLQRTFTDLKTLMRAGEVNLNNSVLEGASIYGIEIAPDNALQTSGSGVQVTGIANTSQARVEIRQQGVLIHSILVPAGAFTIPDVPVRNGNSDLNVTVVETDGSSHNYIVPSTLFNQHVESFQGYRFAIGRVDDDYDESPWVISASSGWNLTRWSAMNGGVIVAENYQAASIRSSLVPLPDLTVSSQISTSQDTKDSLQGQKYRLDANYNLPFSLGLTTSLTRSDRHYRELSEAIDDDYTDPTKSTYALGLNWSNSILGGFNISGYKTYSYDGDNDSSNLNINWNKAFKHATVSVNWQHQLSACLLYTS
;
A
#
# COMPACT_ATOMS: atom_id res chain seq x y z
N MET A 1 43.36 31.55 -3.15
CA MET A 1 42.94 31.67 -1.75
C MET A 1 41.55 32.33 -1.71
N LEU A 2 40.49 31.54 -1.66
CA LEU A 2 39.12 32.04 -1.42
C LEU A 2 38.57 31.27 -0.23
N LYS A 3 38.32 32.01 0.85
CA LYS A 3 37.73 31.48 2.09
C LYS A 3 36.27 31.11 1.83
N LYS A 4 35.91 29.86 2.04
CA LYS A 4 34.52 29.38 2.12
C LYS A 4 33.97 29.75 3.50
N THR A 5 33.11 30.71 3.54
CA THR A 5 32.30 31.03 4.74
C THR A 5 31.10 30.10 4.77
N LEU A 6 31.10 29.16 5.69
CA LEU A 6 29.97 28.30 6.02
C LEU A 6 28.97 29.13 6.83
N LEU A 7 27.82 29.45 6.26
CA LEU A 7 26.72 30.07 7.00
C LEU A 7 25.88 28.94 7.61
N ALA A 8 26.13 28.64 8.86
CA ALA A 8 25.29 27.75 9.66
C ALA A 8 24.05 28.55 10.12
N TYR A 9 22.91 28.35 9.50
CA TYR A 9 21.62 28.75 10.03
C TYR A 9 21.20 27.76 11.13
N THR A 10 21.45 28.12 12.38
CA THR A 10 20.81 27.49 13.53
C THR A 10 19.36 27.97 13.61
N ILE A 11 18.43 27.15 13.17
CA ILE A 11 17.01 27.34 13.47
C ILE A 11 16.84 26.93 14.93
N GLY A 12 16.86 27.93 15.83
CA GLY A 12 16.48 27.76 17.21
C GLY A 12 14.95 27.55 17.28
N PHE A 13 14.52 26.32 17.39
CA PHE A 13 13.17 26.02 17.87
C PHE A 13 13.12 26.38 19.36
N ALA A 14 12.55 27.53 19.68
CA ALA A 14 12.09 27.80 21.02
C ALA A 14 10.95 26.81 21.33
N PHE A 15 11.25 25.76 22.08
CA PHE A 15 10.23 24.94 22.72
C PHE A 15 9.57 25.79 23.81
N SER A 16 8.51 26.48 23.45
CA SER A 16 7.51 26.87 24.44
C SER A 16 6.84 25.58 24.91
N PRO A 17 6.69 25.33 26.22
CA PRO A 17 5.89 24.20 26.67
C PRO A 17 4.50 24.32 26.03
N PRO A 18 3.87 23.20 25.61
CA PRO A 18 2.53 23.28 25.09
C PRO A 18 1.67 23.92 26.17
N ALA A 19 1.11 25.08 25.88
CA ALA A 19 -0.08 25.49 26.58
C ALA A 19 -1.07 24.34 26.37
N ASN A 20 -1.48 23.69 27.44
CA ASN A 20 -2.61 22.79 27.41
C ASN A 20 -3.74 23.58 26.73
N ALA A 21 -4.00 23.30 25.46
CA ALA A 21 -5.28 23.61 24.88
C ALA A 21 -6.22 22.62 25.59
N ASP A 22 -6.70 23.03 26.74
CA ASP A 22 -7.90 22.46 27.30
C ASP A 22 -8.89 22.46 26.13
N GLY A 23 -9.31 21.25 25.72
CA GLY A 23 -10.41 21.10 24.78
C GLY A 23 -11.47 22.07 25.26
N ILE A 24 -12.18 22.71 24.34
CA ILE A 24 -13.34 23.52 24.68
C ILE A 24 -14.24 22.59 25.45
N GLU A 25 -14.04 22.50 26.76
CA GLU A 25 -15.07 22.04 27.69
C GLU A 25 -16.21 23.01 27.39
N ILE A 26 -17.23 22.49 26.69
CA ILE A 26 -18.54 23.14 26.67
C ILE A 26 -18.86 23.29 28.15
N ALA A 27 -18.78 24.51 28.61
CA ALA A 27 -18.94 24.86 30.02
C ALA A 27 -20.13 24.06 30.56
N ALA A 28 -19.88 23.20 31.53
CA ALA A 28 -20.92 22.41 32.14
C ALA A 28 -22.02 23.37 32.53
N VAL A 29 -23.20 23.26 31.94
CA VAL A 29 -24.34 24.15 32.24
C VAL A 29 -24.79 23.72 33.62
N ASP A 30 -24.39 24.49 34.62
CA ASP A 30 -24.82 24.25 36.00
C ASP A 30 -26.22 24.85 36.14
N PHE A 31 -27.21 23.99 36.15
CA PHE A 31 -28.58 24.39 36.40
C PHE A 31 -28.83 24.43 37.93
N ASP A 32 -29.24 25.62 38.42
CA ASP A 32 -29.63 25.75 39.78
C ASP A 32 -30.81 24.81 40.12
N ARG A 33 -30.56 23.88 41.07
CA ARG A 33 -31.53 22.85 41.50
C ARG A 33 -32.82 23.41 42.01
N GLU A 34 -32.82 24.59 42.64
CA GLU A 34 -34.03 25.22 43.15
C GLU A 34 -34.91 25.76 42.01
N THR A 35 -34.26 26.29 40.98
CA THR A 35 -34.95 26.77 39.77
C THR A 35 -35.58 25.59 39.00
N LEU A 36 -34.89 24.48 38.86
CA LEU A 36 -35.46 23.28 38.22
C LEU A 36 -36.68 22.75 38.99
N LYS A 37 -36.60 22.71 40.32
CA LYS A 37 -37.69 22.28 41.16
C LYS A 37 -38.92 23.19 41.09
N SER A 38 -38.72 24.50 40.97
CA SER A 38 -39.79 25.49 40.80
C SER A 38 -40.46 25.37 39.44
N LEU A 39 -39.78 24.86 38.42
CA LEU A 39 -40.28 24.59 37.07
C LEU A 39 -40.93 23.21 36.94
N GLY A 40 -40.98 22.42 38.02
CA GLY A 40 -41.55 21.07 38.00
C GLY A 40 -40.65 20.01 37.29
N VAL A 41 -39.37 20.32 37.07
CA VAL A 41 -38.41 19.45 36.45
C VAL A 41 -37.61 18.72 37.54
N ASP A 42 -37.31 17.43 37.33
CA ASP A 42 -36.52 16.63 38.28
C ASP A 42 -35.15 17.27 38.49
N PRO A 43 -34.79 17.69 39.74
CA PRO A 43 -33.49 18.31 40.02
C PRO A 43 -32.29 17.43 39.67
N ASN A 44 -32.47 16.12 39.52
CA ASN A 44 -31.40 15.22 39.10
C ASN A 44 -30.97 15.39 37.63
N ILE A 45 -31.82 16.03 36.82
CA ILE A 45 -31.48 16.39 35.44
C ILE A 45 -30.25 17.28 35.38
N SER A 46 -30.02 18.18 36.36
CA SER A 46 -28.77 18.99 36.42
C SER A 46 -27.52 18.13 36.44
N HIS A 47 -27.59 16.95 37.01
CA HIS A 47 -26.44 16.03 37.08
C HIS A 47 -26.10 15.39 35.72
N TYR A 48 -27.08 15.31 34.80
CA TYR A 48 -26.84 14.84 33.44
C TYR A 48 -26.15 15.89 32.56
N PHE A 49 -26.43 17.16 32.81
CA PHE A 49 -25.84 18.26 32.04
C PHE A 49 -24.52 18.79 32.60
N SER A 50 -24.17 18.41 33.83
CA SER A 50 -22.86 18.78 34.45
C SER A 50 -21.68 17.93 33.96
N ARG A 51 -21.93 16.91 33.13
CA ARG A 51 -20.92 16.07 32.50
C ARG A 51 -20.98 16.25 30.98
N SER A 52 -19.92 15.85 30.28
CA SER A 52 -19.86 15.83 28.80
C SER A 52 -21.11 15.13 28.21
N ALA A 53 -21.55 15.58 27.04
CA ALA A 53 -22.69 15.00 26.33
C ALA A 53 -22.56 13.47 26.24
N ARG A 54 -23.59 12.73 26.69
CA ARG A 54 -23.61 11.27 26.70
C ARG A 54 -24.97 10.72 26.31
N PHE A 55 -25.03 9.46 25.92
CA PHE A 55 -26.27 8.76 25.68
C PHE A 55 -26.98 8.49 27.00
N LEU A 56 -28.30 8.55 26.96
CA LEU A 56 -29.15 8.11 28.06
C LEU A 56 -29.18 6.57 28.14
N PRO A 57 -29.57 5.97 29.31
CA PRO A 57 -29.73 4.53 29.40
C PRO A 57 -30.70 4.01 28.35
N GLY A 58 -30.31 2.94 27.64
CA GLY A 58 -31.16 2.36 26.61
C GLY A 58 -30.40 1.71 25.48
N GLU A 59 -31.12 1.26 24.48
CA GLU A 59 -30.57 0.72 23.23
C GLU A 59 -30.74 1.73 22.11
N TYR A 60 -29.67 1.93 21.34
CA TYR A 60 -29.58 2.86 20.21
C TYR A 60 -28.97 2.16 19.00
N SER A 61 -29.45 2.52 17.81
CA SER A 61 -28.79 2.10 16.56
C SER A 61 -27.84 3.21 16.11
N LEU A 62 -26.54 3.06 16.37
CA LEU A 62 -25.53 4.09 16.13
C LEU A 62 -24.70 3.80 14.90
N ALA A 63 -24.33 4.85 14.18
CA ALA A 63 -23.34 4.77 13.14
C ALA A 63 -21.94 4.57 13.76
N VAL A 64 -21.43 3.33 13.69
CA VAL A 64 -20.15 2.95 14.30
C VAL A 64 -19.03 3.06 13.30
N SER A 65 -17.93 3.70 13.71
CA SER A 65 -16.64 3.66 13.00
C SER A 65 -15.56 3.03 13.89
N VAL A 66 -14.68 2.25 13.28
CA VAL A 66 -13.52 1.63 13.92
C VAL A 66 -12.27 2.05 13.16
N ASN A 67 -11.34 2.74 13.80
CA ASN A 67 -10.15 3.31 13.19
C ASN A 67 -10.45 4.14 11.91
N GLY A 68 -11.58 4.88 11.93
CA GLY A 68 -12.05 5.69 10.80
C GLY A 68 -12.80 4.92 9.71
N GLU A 69 -12.86 3.59 9.77
CA GLU A 69 -13.64 2.76 8.84
C GLU A 69 -15.07 2.61 9.34
N LYS A 70 -16.07 2.97 8.51
CA LYS A 70 -17.48 2.85 8.84
C LYS A 70 -17.92 1.38 8.84
N LYS A 71 -18.46 0.92 9.96
CA LYS A 71 -18.98 -0.45 10.13
C LYS A 71 -20.52 -0.55 9.97
N GLY A 72 -21.17 0.57 9.70
CA GLY A 72 -22.63 0.67 9.57
C GLY A 72 -23.32 1.02 10.90
N ASN A 73 -24.64 0.80 10.94
CA ASN A 73 -25.44 1.04 12.13
C ASN A 73 -25.47 -0.23 12.98
N ILE A 74 -24.97 -0.13 14.20
CA ILE A 74 -24.86 -1.25 15.15
C ILE A 74 -25.72 -0.93 16.38
N ALA A 75 -26.51 -1.92 16.83
CA ALA A 75 -27.28 -1.82 18.07
C ALA A 75 -26.29 -1.72 19.25
N THR A 76 -26.41 -0.65 20.01
CA THR A 76 -25.49 -0.30 21.09
C THR A 76 -26.27 0.01 22.34
N ARG A 77 -25.91 -0.60 23.46
CA ARG A 77 -26.59 -0.43 24.75
C ARG A 77 -25.75 0.44 25.69
N PHE A 78 -26.40 1.39 26.36
CA PHE A 78 -25.82 2.24 27.40
C PHE A 78 -26.48 1.94 28.74
N ASP A 79 -25.69 1.93 29.81
CA ASP A 79 -26.16 1.72 31.18
C ASP A 79 -26.69 3.01 31.83
N GLU A 80 -27.08 2.92 33.10
CA GLU A 80 -27.58 4.06 33.89
C GLU A 80 -26.57 5.18 34.08
N ASN A 81 -25.28 4.88 33.94
CA ASN A 81 -24.20 5.86 34.03
C ASN A 81 -23.87 6.50 32.67
N GLY A 82 -24.45 6.01 31.57
CA GLY A 82 -24.13 6.38 30.20
C GLY A 82 -22.87 5.69 29.70
N ASP A 83 -22.44 4.63 30.36
CA ASP A 83 -21.29 3.80 29.92
C ASP A 83 -21.77 2.79 28.87
N ILE A 84 -20.95 2.58 27.85
CA ILE A 84 -21.28 1.68 26.75
C ILE A 84 -21.08 0.22 27.16
N CYS A 85 -22.05 -0.62 26.83
CA CYS A 85 -21.93 -2.06 26.95
C CYS A 85 -21.48 -2.65 25.61
N LEU A 86 -20.25 -3.06 25.50
CA LEU A 86 -19.71 -3.80 24.36
C LEU A 86 -20.00 -5.28 24.55
N ASP A 87 -21.13 -5.74 24.04
CA ASP A 87 -21.50 -7.15 24.07
C ASP A 87 -20.89 -7.93 22.88
N GLN A 88 -21.05 -9.25 22.88
CA GLN A 88 -20.52 -10.10 21.83
C GLN A 88 -21.08 -9.75 20.45
N ALA A 89 -22.35 -9.41 20.34
CA ALA A 89 -22.99 -9.08 19.07
C ALA A 89 -22.43 -7.76 18.50
N PHE A 90 -22.25 -6.76 19.37
CA PHE A 90 -21.61 -5.50 18.99
C PHE A 90 -20.20 -5.72 18.49
N LEU A 91 -19.36 -6.46 19.23
CA LEU A 91 -17.97 -6.70 18.88
C LEU A 91 -17.84 -7.43 17.53
N GLN A 92 -18.67 -8.43 17.28
CA GLN A 92 -18.69 -9.14 16.00
C GLN A 92 -19.07 -8.23 14.84
N GLN A 93 -20.13 -7.40 14.98
CA GLN A 93 -20.56 -6.48 13.93
C GLN A 93 -19.54 -5.35 13.69
N ALA A 94 -18.88 -4.89 14.75
CA ALA A 94 -17.82 -3.90 14.67
C ALA A 94 -16.49 -4.46 14.11
N GLY A 95 -16.37 -5.78 13.93
CA GLY A 95 -15.15 -6.44 13.47
C GLY A 95 -14.04 -6.46 14.53
N LEU A 96 -14.43 -6.49 15.80
CA LEU A 96 -13.54 -6.47 16.95
C LEU A 96 -13.41 -7.86 17.59
N LYS A 97 -12.20 -8.23 18.01
CA LYS A 97 -11.97 -9.51 18.70
C LYS A 97 -12.69 -9.54 20.04
N ILE A 98 -13.22 -10.69 20.38
CA ILE A 98 -13.89 -10.92 21.65
C ILE A 98 -12.83 -11.18 22.72
N PRO A 99 -12.77 -10.36 23.81
CA PRO A 99 -11.88 -10.62 24.93
C PRO A 99 -12.25 -11.91 25.68
N SER A 100 -11.30 -12.44 26.43
CA SER A 100 -11.50 -13.69 27.19
C SER A 100 -12.36 -13.50 28.44
N GLU A 101 -12.44 -12.29 28.99
CA GLU A 101 -13.16 -11.99 30.22
C GLU A 101 -14.42 -11.18 29.94
N GLU A 102 -15.55 -11.76 30.27
CA GLU A 102 -16.88 -11.14 30.18
C GLU A 102 -17.35 -10.76 31.57
N LYS A 103 -17.94 -9.57 31.69
CA LYS A 103 -18.49 -9.07 32.94
C LYS A 103 -19.95 -8.58 32.70
N ASN A 104 -20.92 -9.30 33.27
CA ASN A 104 -22.34 -8.97 33.16
C ASN A 104 -22.87 -8.83 31.72
N GLY A 105 -22.39 -9.65 30.79
CA GLY A 105 -22.79 -9.58 29.37
C GLY A 105 -22.11 -8.51 28.57
N CYS A 106 -21.11 -7.82 29.13
CA CYS A 106 -20.31 -6.78 28.47
C CYS A 106 -18.83 -7.06 28.66
N TYR A 107 -18.02 -6.58 27.72
CA TYR A 107 -16.56 -6.73 27.78
C TYR A 107 -15.91 -5.39 28.13
N ASP A 108 -14.98 -5.40 29.08
CA ASP A 108 -14.09 -4.27 29.34
C ASP A 108 -12.98 -4.22 28.28
N TYR A 109 -13.28 -3.52 27.21
CA TYR A 109 -12.43 -3.49 26.03
C TYR A 109 -11.17 -2.65 26.24
N ILE A 110 -11.26 -1.59 27.07
CA ILE A 110 -10.13 -0.72 27.39
C ILE A 110 -9.10 -1.49 28.24
N LEU A 111 -9.57 -2.31 29.18
CA LEU A 111 -8.69 -3.16 30.00
C LEU A 111 -8.04 -4.28 29.16
N SER A 112 -8.81 -4.88 28.25
CA SER A 112 -8.35 -6.02 27.43
C SER A 112 -7.38 -5.59 26.34
N TYR A 113 -7.56 -4.39 25.76
CA TYR A 113 -6.73 -3.81 24.72
C TYR A 113 -6.32 -2.39 25.11
N PRO A 114 -5.23 -2.21 25.87
CA PRO A 114 -4.76 -0.89 26.29
C PRO A 114 -4.49 0.02 25.10
N GLY A 115 -4.89 1.29 25.22
CA GLY A 115 -4.83 2.26 24.12
C GLY A 115 -6.12 2.36 23.30
N THR A 116 -7.15 1.57 23.64
CA THR A 116 -8.49 1.73 23.07
C THR A 116 -9.11 3.05 23.54
N THR A 117 -9.63 3.82 22.58
CA THR A 117 -10.42 5.03 22.87
C THR A 117 -11.81 4.85 22.27
N ILE A 118 -12.84 5.07 23.09
CA ILE A 118 -14.25 4.98 22.68
C ILE A 118 -14.83 6.37 22.87
N THR A 119 -15.27 6.99 21.78
CA THR A 119 -15.82 8.35 21.78
C THR A 119 -17.29 8.33 21.34
N PRO A 120 -18.25 8.39 22.28
CA PRO A 120 -19.65 8.56 21.95
C PRO A 120 -19.91 9.96 21.39
N LEU A 121 -20.67 10.03 20.29
CA LEU A 121 -21.08 11.27 19.63
C LEU A 121 -22.61 11.39 19.62
N PRO A 122 -23.25 11.73 20.75
CA PRO A 122 -24.71 11.72 20.87
C PRO A 122 -25.42 12.63 19.87
N ASN A 123 -24.83 13.78 19.55
CA ASN A 123 -25.38 14.75 18.60
C ASN A 123 -25.38 14.26 17.15
N GLN A 124 -24.65 13.18 16.85
CA GLN A 124 -24.52 12.61 15.52
C GLN A 124 -25.10 11.19 15.44
N GLU A 125 -25.64 10.68 16.56
CA GLU A 125 -26.03 9.28 16.70
C GLU A 125 -24.92 8.31 16.24
N ALA A 126 -23.68 8.63 16.63
CA ALA A 126 -22.50 7.94 16.18
C ALA A 126 -21.58 7.53 17.34
N LEU A 127 -20.71 6.57 17.04
CA LEU A 127 -19.70 6.04 17.96
C LEU A 127 -18.39 5.85 17.21
N ASP A 128 -17.35 6.52 17.65
CA ASP A 128 -16.00 6.34 17.14
C ASP A 128 -15.16 5.49 18.10
N ILE A 129 -14.56 4.43 17.55
CA ILE A 129 -13.70 3.51 18.29
C ILE A 129 -12.32 3.50 17.66
N ILE A 130 -11.31 3.81 18.43
CA ILE A 130 -9.90 3.69 18.04
C ILE A 130 -9.31 2.53 18.83
N VAL A 131 -8.78 1.53 18.13
CA VAL A 131 -8.20 0.34 18.73
C VAL A 131 -6.87 -0.01 18.08
N SER A 132 -6.03 -0.74 18.81
CA SER A 132 -4.83 -1.32 18.22
C SER A 132 -5.18 -2.35 17.13
N PRO A 133 -4.33 -2.56 16.11
CA PRO A 133 -4.55 -3.58 15.08
C PRO A 133 -4.74 -4.99 15.64
N GLN A 134 -4.20 -5.26 16.84
CA GLN A 134 -4.34 -6.55 17.53
C GLN A 134 -5.77 -6.82 18.02
N ALA A 135 -6.56 -5.78 18.23
CA ALA A 135 -7.94 -5.86 18.69
C ALA A 135 -8.95 -6.07 17.55
N ILE A 136 -8.54 -5.86 16.30
CA ILE A 136 -9.39 -6.04 15.12
C ILE A 136 -9.39 -7.52 14.72
N ILE A 137 -10.59 -8.04 14.41
CA ILE A 137 -10.70 -9.33 13.73
C ILE A 137 -10.13 -9.11 12.33
N PRO A 138 -9.07 -9.84 11.92
CA PRO A 138 -8.67 -9.81 10.53
C PRO A 138 -9.90 -10.19 9.69
N ILE A 139 -10.34 -9.31 8.83
CA ILE A 139 -11.46 -9.60 7.93
C ILE A 139 -10.96 -10.61 6.91
N GLY A 140 -10.93 -11.89 7.30
CA GLY A 140 -10.96 -12.97 6.34
C GLY A 140 -12.38 -12.98 5.77
N LEU A 141 -12.53 -13.01 4.46
CA LEU A 141 -13.83 -13.23 3.83
C LEU A 141 -14.48 -14.46 4.49
N ASP A 142 -15.61 -14.25 5.17
CA ASP A 142 -16.41 -15.37 5.65
C ASP A 142 -17.11 -16.02 4.45
N LEU A 143 -16.52 -17.11 3.98
CA LEU A 143 -17.03 -17.87 2.84
C LEU A 143 -18.08 -18.91 3.24
N THR A 144 -18.42 -19.05 4.54
CA THR A 144 -19.38 -20.07 5.01
C THR A 144 -20.75 -19.95 4.36
N ASN A 145 -21.14 -18.74 3.96
CA ASN A 145 -22.40 -18.45 3.26
C ASN A 145 -22.21 -18.02 1.81
N ALA A 146 -20.98 -18.08 1.27
CA ALA A 146 -20.72 -17.69 -0.11
C ALA A 146 -21.30 -18.73 -1.07
N ALA A 147 -22.10 -18.30 -2.03
CA ALA A 147 -22.54 -19.17 -3.12
C ALA A 147 -21.35 -19.48 -4.03
N THR A 148 -21.10 -20.78 -4.26
CA THR A 148 -20.07 -21.26 -5.18
C THR A 148 -20.70 -21.72 -6.50
N GLY A 149 -19.92 -21.68 -7.59
CA GLY A 149 -20.36 -22.11 -8.91
C GLY A 149 -21.09 -21.03 -9.71
N GLY A 150 -21.85 -21.47 -10.71
CA GLY A 150 -22.57 -20.60 -11.62
C GLY A 150 -21.81 -20.30 -12.91
N THR A 151 -22.44 -19.54 -13.81
CA THR A 151 -21.85 -19.10 -15.09
C THR A 151 -22.09 -17.62 -15.23
N ALA A 152 -21.02 -16.87 -15.52
CA ALA A 152 -21.05 -15.43 -15.75
C ALA A 152 -19.99 -15.04 -16.78
N ALA A 153 -20.27 -13.98 -17.54
CA ALA A 153 -19.26 -13.30 -18.35
C ALA A 153 -19.16 -11.84 -17.91
N LEU A 154 -17.95 -11.29 -17.96
CA LEU A 154 -17.70 -9.90 -17.66
C LEU A 154 -16.82 -9.26 -18.74
N LEU A 155 -17.04 -7.98 -18.95
CA LEU A 155 -16.17 -7.13 -19.75
C LEU A 155 -16.09 -5.76 -19.08
N ASN A 156 -14.94 -5.45 -18.55
CA ASN A 156 -14.59 -4.13 -18.09
C ASN A 156 -13.76 -3.44 -19.17
N TYR A 157 -14.03 -2.16 -19.41
CA TYR A 157 -13.26 -1.41 -20.38
C TYR A 157 -13.03 0.02 -19.91
N SER A 158 -11.89 0.55 -20.28
CA SER A 158 -11.55 1.96 -20.13
C SER A 158 -10.99 2.45 -21.45
N LEU A 159 -11.63 3.48 -22.00
CA LEU A 159 -11.22 4.07 -23.28
C LEU A 159 -10.75 5.49 -23.03
N MET A 160 -9.59 5.83 -23.55
CA MET A 160 -9.12 7.20 -23.54
C MET A 160 -8.55 7.59 -24.91
N SER A 161 -8.71 8.84 -25.28
CA SER A 161 -8.13 9.41 -26.50
C SER A 161 -7.68 10.83 -26.22
N SER A 162 -6.52 11.18 -26.73
CA SER A 162 -5.92 12.49 -26.57
C SER A 162 -5.34 12.91 -27.91
N ARG A 163 -5.54 14.18 -28.28
CA ARG A 163 -4.91 14.82 -29.41
C ARG A 163 -4.27 16.13 -28.97
N ALA A 164 -3.01 16.27 -29.24
CA ALA A 164 -2.26 17.49 -29.00
C ALA A 164 -1.82 18.11 -30.33
N GLU A 165 -2.08 19.41 -30.52
CA GLU A 165 -1.66 20.17 -31.71
C GLU A 165 -0.57 21.16 -31.30
N PHE A 166 0.54 21.13 -32.01
CA PHE A 166 1.70 22.00 -31.80
C PHE A 166 1.95 22.83 -33.05
N SER A 167 2.77 23.85 -32.94
CA SER A 167 3.19 24.67 -34.08
C SER A 167 3.88 23.86 -35.21
N ASN A 168 4.47 22.70 -34.87
CA ASN A 168 5.24 21.87 -35.81
C ASN A 168 4.60 20.48 -36.08
N GLY A 169 3.37 20.23 -35.63
CA GLY A 169 2.72 18.95 -35.85
C GLY A 169 1.60 18.64 -34.86
N SER A 170 1.09 17.43 -34.92
CA SER A 170 0.10 16.91 -33.97
C SER A 170 0.54 15.54 -33.45
N SER A 171 0.15 15.22 -32.24
CA SER A 171 0.30 13.88 -31.64
C SER A 171 -1.07 13.36 -31.27
N ASP A 172 -1.42 12.20 -31.81
CA ASP A 172 -2.66 11.49 -31.51
C ASP A 172 -2.33 10.24 -30.68
N TYR A 173 -3.04 10.07 -29.59
CA TYR A 173 -2.95 8.89 -28.76
C TYR A 173 -4.34 8.39 -28.38
N SER A 174 -4.57 7.09 -28.57
CA SER A 174 -5.77 6.41 -28.11
C SER A 174 -5.41 5.11 -27.42
N GLN A 175 -6.09 4.79 -26.34
CA GLN A 175 -5.89 3.54 -25.59
C GLN A 175 -7.23 2.95 -25.20
N ALA A 176 -7.32 1.61 -25.32
CA ALA A 176 -8.37 0.82 -24.70
C ALA A 176 -7.71 -0.18 -23.73
N ALA A 177 -8.04 -0.06 -22.46
CA ALA A 177 -7.73 -1.10 -21.47
C ALA A 177 -8.95 -2.00 -21.34
N LEU A 178 -8.78 -3.29 -21.61
CA LEU A 178 -9.83 -4.29 -21.64
C LEU A 178 -9.55 -5.39 -20.61
N GLU A 179 -10.55 -5.71 -19.80
CA GLU A 179 -10.55 -6.88 -18.94
C GLU A 179 -11.75 -7.76 -19.30
N GLY A 180 -11.47 -8.87 -19.99
CA GLY A 180 -12.47 -9.89 -20.31
C GLY A 180 -12.44 -11.03 -19.32
N GLY A 181 -13.60 -11.61 -19.02
CA GLY A 181 -13.67 -12.75 -18.13
C GLY A 181 -14.88 -13.64 -18.35
N ILE A 182 -14.68 -14.93 -18.10
CA ILE A 182 -15.73 -15.95 -18.10
C ILE A 182 -15.57 -16.80 -16.85
N ASN A 183 -16.66 -17.00 -16.13
CA ASN A 183 -16.73 -17.91 -14.99
C ASN A 183 -17.62 -19.09 -15.39
N ILE A 184 -17.15 -20.30 -15.15
CA ILE A 184 -17.92 -21.54 -15.32
C ILE A 184 -17.66 -22.42 -14.08
N ASN A 185 -18.68 -22.58 -13.26
CA ASN A 185 -18.56 -23.16 -11.93
C ASN A 185 -17.48 -22.44 -11.12
N ASP A 186 -16.43 -23.15 -10.64
CA ASP A 186 -15.35 -22.62 -9.83
C ASP A 186 -14.15 -22.15 -10.66
N TRP A 187 -14.24 -22.27 -11.99
CA TRP A 187 -13.18 -21.83 -12.89
C TRP A 187 -13.43 -20.45 -13.43
N MET A 188 -12.40 -19.62 -13.44
CA MET A 188 -12.43 -18.25 -13.90
C MET A 188 -11.36 -18.03 -14.96
N LEU A 189 -11.75 -17.73 -16.19
CA LEU A 189 -10.84 -17.22 -17.22
C LEU A 189 -10.80 -15.70 -17.11
N ARG A 190 -9.61 -15.12 -17.13
CA ARG A 190 -9.37 -13.67 -17.15
C ARG A 190 -8.34 -13.32 -18.20
N SER A 191 -8.57 -12.20 -18.89
CA SER A 191 -7.63 -11.63 -19.86
C SER A 191 -7.60 -10.12 -19.71
N HIS A 192 -6.40 -9.56 -19.54
CA HIS A 192 -6.16 -8.12 -19.43
C HIS A 192 -5.32 -7.66 -20.63
N GLN A 193 -5.85 -6.73 -21.42
CA GLN A 193 -5.19 -6.26 -22.64
C GLN A 193 -5.17 -4.74 -22.70
N PHE A 194 -4.09 -4.19 -23.22
CA PHE A 194 -3.95 -2.79 -23.57
C PHE A 194 -3.79 -2.66 -25.08
N LEU A 195 -4.78 -2.05 -25.70
CA LEU A 195 -4.73 -1.69 -27.13
C LEU A 195 -4.36 -0.23 -27.21
N THR A 196 -3.26 0.10 -27.87
CA THR A 196 -2.80 1.48 -27.99
C THR A 196 -2.63 1.87 -29.45
N GLN A 197 -2.95 3.12 -29.77
CA GLN A 197 -2.67 3.73 -31.07
C GLN A 197 -1.96 5.05 -30.84
N THR A 198 -0.75 5.18 -31.38
CA THR A 198 0.05 6.40 -31.29
C THR A 198 0.40 6.86 -32.69
N ASN A 199 -0.08 8.05 -33.09
CA ASN A 199 0.18 8.63 -34.42
C ASN A 199 -0.11 7.66 -35.57
N GLY A 200 -1.22 6.90 -35.46
CA GLY A 200 -1.64 5.91 -36.44
C GLY A 200 -1.00 4.53 -36.31
N THR A 201 0.04 4.36 -35.47
CA THR A 201 0.65 3.06 -35.21
C THR A 201 -0.12 2.34 -34.12
N PHE A 202 -0.60 1.14 -34.41
CA PHE A 202 -1.33 0.29 -33.48
C PHE A 202 -0.38 -0.68 -32.77
N SER A 203 -0.56 -0.84 -31.46
CA SER A 203 0.11 -1.83 -30.62
C SER A 203 -0.90 -2.52 -29.72
N ASN A 204 -0.73 -3.82 -29.56
CA ASN A 204 -1.48 -4.63 -28.60
C ASN A 204 -0.49 -5.22 -27.59
N GLN A 205 -0.74 -4.98 -26.31
CA GLN A 205 0.02 -5.59 -25.22
C GLN A 205 -0.92 -6.41 -24.36
N ASN A 206 -0.70 -7.71 -24.30
CA ASN A 206 -1.34 -8.59 -23.35
C ASN A 206 -0.64 -8.43 -22.00
N SER A 207 -1.37 -8.06 -20.97
CA SER A 207 -0.81 -7.95 -19.62
C SER A 207 -0.88 -9.28 -18.87
N SER A 208 -1.93 -10.05 -19.10
CA SER A 208 -2.07 -11.40 -18.55
C SER A 208 -3.29 -12.10 -19.15
N THR A 209 -3.19 -13.40 -19.39
CA THR A 209 -4.34 -14.25 -19.73
C THR A 209 -4.19 -15.58 -19.01
N TYR A 210 -5.10 -15.85 -18.08
CA TYR A 210 -5.00 -17.05 -17.24
C TYR A 210 -6.36 -17.63 -16.87
N LEU A 211 -6.36 -18.93 -16.63
CA LEU A 211 -7.41 -19.69 -16.00
C LEU A 211 -7.09 -19.83 -14.50
N GLN A 212 -8.05 -19.50 -13.63
CA GLN A 212 -7.87 -19.54 -12.18
C GLN A 212 -8.95 -20.40 -11.53
N ARG A 213 -8.57 -21.09 -10.47
CA ARG A 213 -9.48 -21.73 -9.52
C ARG A 213 -8.97 -21.54 -8.09
N THR A 214 -9.87 -21.18 -7.17
CA THR A 214 -9.59 -21.13 -5.74
C THR A 214 -10.10 -22.40 -5.06
N PHE A 215 -9.22 -23.02 -4.28
CA PHE A 215 -9.53 -24.16 -3.41
C PHE A 215 -9.74 -23.60 -2.00
N THR A 216 -11.00 -23.34 -1.66
CA THR A 216 -11.36 -22.64 -0.41
C THR A 216 -10.90 -23.38 0.85
N ASP A 217 -11.00 -24.70 0.86
CA ASP A 217 -10.58 -25.54 2.00
C ASP A 217 -9.07 -25.43 2.27
N LEU A 218 -8.28 -25.25 1.22
CA LEU A 218 -6.83 -25.10 1.30
C LEU A 218 -6.40 -23.64 1.36
N LYS A 219 -7.34 -22.70 1.24
CA LYS A 219 -7.07 -21.26 1.09
C LYS A 219 -6.02 -20.95 0.02
N THR A 220 -6.05 -21.70 -1.06
CA THR A 220 -5.04 -21.72 -2.11
C THR A 220 -5.69 -21.50 -3.46
N LEU A 221 -5.07 -20.71 -4.30
CA LEU A 221 -5.45 -20.55 -5.70
C LEU A 221 -4.44 -21.23 -6.61
N MET A 222 -4.95 -21.73 -7.73
CA MET A 222 -4.16 -22.19 -8.87
C MET A 222 -4.46 -21.31 -10.07
N ARG A 223 -3.41 -20.87 -10.75
CA ARG A 223 -3.48 -20.16 -12.03
C ARG A 223 -2.72 -20.92 -13.09
N ALA A 224 -3.24 -20.94 -14.31
CA ALA A 224 -2.59 -21.54 -15.47
C ALA A 224 -2.76 -20.63 -16.69
N GLY A 225 -1.68 -20.38 -17.41
CA GLY A 225 -1.64 -19.44 -18.55
C GLY A 225 -0.47 -18.48 -18.40
N GLU A 226 -0.65 -17.24 -18.84
CA GLU A 226 0.30 -16.17 -18.64
C GLU A 226 0.15 -15.62 -17.22
N VAL A 227 1.09 -15.96 -16.38
CA VAL A 227 1.10 -15.63 -14.94
C VAL A 227 2.44 -15.02 -14.55
N ASN A 228 2.44 -14.28 -13.45
CA ASN A 228 3.70 -13.82 -12.87
C ASN A 228 4.31 -14.90 -12.00
N LEU A 229 5.59 -15.06 -12.14
CA LEU A 229 6.39 -15.82 -11.22
C LEU A 229 6.54 -15.02 -9.92
N ASN A 230 5.56 -15.17 -9.03
CA ASN A 230 5.53 -14.51 -7.73
C ASN A 230 6.33 -15.32 -6.71
N ASN A 231 7.47 -14.78 -6.30
CA ASN A 231 8.26 -15.33 -5.19
C ASN A 231 8.18 -14.38 -4.00
N SER A 232 8.20 -14.89 -2.76
CA SER A 232 8.06 -14.06 -1.56
C SER A 232 9.27 -13.18 -1.26
N VAL A 233 10.44 -13.48 -1.84
CA VAL A 233 11.72 -12.83 -1.54
C VAL A 233 12.58 -12.54 -2.76
N LEU A 234 12.27 -13.10 -3.93
CA LEU A 234 12.99 -12.90 -5.18
C LEU A 234 12.10 -12.22 -6.20
N GLU A 235 12.69 -11.45 -7.08
CA GLU A 235 12.01 -10.91 -8.24
C GLU A 235 11.89 -12.02 -9.29
N GLY A 236 10.70 -12.16 -9.89
CA GLY A 236 10.44 -13.10 -10.95
C GLY A 236 10.23 -12.40 -12.30
N ALA A 237 9.73 -13.13 -13.27
CA ALA A 237 9.35 -12.66 -14.58
C ALA A 237 7.93 -13.09 -14.93
N SER A 238 7.38 -12.63 -16.06
CA SER A 238 6.15 -13.18 -16.63
C SER A 238 6.46 -14.55 -17.23
N ILE A 239 5.56 -15.52 -17.02
CA ILE A 239 5.72 -16.88 -17.51
C ILE A 239 4.43 -17.41 -18.10
N TYR A 240 4.53 -18.23 -19.13
CA TYR A 240 3.48 -19.15 -19.54
C TYR A 240 3.62 -20.45 -18.77
N GLY A 241 2.74 -20.66 -17.77
CA GLY A 241 2.91 -21.78 -16.87
C GLY A 241 1.77 -21.96 -15.88
N ILE A 242 2.10 -22.56 -14.76
CA ILE A 242 1.18 -22.82 -13.65
C ILE A 242 1.77 -22.22 -12.38
N GLU A 243 0.94 -21.51 -11.65
CA GLU A 243 1.22 -20.99 -10.30
C GLU A 243 0.25 -21.59 -9.30
N ILE A 244 0.75 -21.99 -8.15
CA ILE A 244 -0.03 -22.35 -6.96
C ILE A 244 0.41 -21.43 -5.84
N ALA A 245 -0.52 -20.68 -5.27
CA ALA A 245 -0.24 -19.69 -4.24
C ALA A 245 -1.38 -19.61 -3.22
N PRO A 246 -1.15 -19.10 -2.01
CA PRO A 246 -2.25 -18.76 -1.11
C PRO A 246 -3.15 -17.70 -1.74
N ASP A 247 -4.45 -17.87 -1.57
CA ASP A 247 -5.42 -16.89 -2.07
C ASP A 247 -5.43 -15.66 -1.16
N ASN A 248 -4.89 -14.55 -1.66
CA ASN A 248 -4.83 -13.29 -0.91
C ASN A 248 -6.23 -12.71 -0.61
N ALA A 249 -7.25 -13.06 -1.41
CA ALA A 249 -8.63 -12.64 -1.13
C ALA A 249 -9.19 -13.32 0.12
N LEU A 250 -8.64 -14.47 0.50
CA LEU A 250 -8.97 -15.19 1.73
C LEU A 250 -8.03 -14.85 2.90
N GLN A 251 -7.04 -14.02 2.63
CA GLN A 251 -6.15 -13.41 3.62
C GLN A 251 -6.54 -11.93 3.76
N THR A 252 -6.13 -11.29 4.84
CA THR A 252 -6.41 -9.87 5.07
C THR A 252 -5.94 -8.99 3.91
N SER A 253 -6.82 -8.18 3.37
CA SER A 253 -6.57 -7.31 2.22
C SER A 253 -5.50 -6.26 2.55
N GLY A 254 -4.42 -6.26 1.80
CA GLY A 254 -3.52 -5.11 1.73
C GLY A 254 -4.16 -3.99 0.89
N SER A 255 -4.02 -2.75 1.30
CA SER A 255 -4.38 -1.58 0.50
C SER A 255 -3.54 -1.53 -0.77
N GLY A 256 -4.12 -1.10 -1.90
CA GLY A 256 -3.41 -0.85 -3.14
C GLY A 256 -2.26 0.15 -2.98
N VAL A 257 -1.32 0.10 -3.90
CA VAL A 257 -0.15 0.99 -3.90
C VAL A 257 -0.53 2.36 -4.42
N GLN A 258 -0.11 3.40 -3.73
CA GLN A 258 -0.26 4.77 -4.19
C GLN A 258 1.00 5.23 -4.93
N VAL A 259 0.82 5.71 -6.17
CA VAL A 259 1.90 6.30 -6.98
C VAL A 259 1.67 7.80 -7.10
N THR A 260 2.70 8.59 -6.78
CA THR A 260 2.66 10.06 -6.86
C THR A 260 3.72 10.56 -7.83
N GLY A 261 3.44 11.65 -8.53
CA GLY A 261 4.39 12.28 -9.46
C GLY A 261 3.97 13.67 -9.88
N ILE A 262 4.67 14.21 -10.87
CA ILE A 262 4.36 15.51 -11.47
C ILE A 262 4.31 15.35 -12.99
N ALA A 263 3.27 15.92 -13.60
CA ALA A 263 3.16 16.10 -15.04
C ALA A 263 3.38 17.58 -15.38
N ASN A 264 4.19 17.85 -16.39
CA ASN A 264 4.51 19.23 -16.79
C ASN A 264 3.45 19.81 -17.73
N THR A 265 2.76 18.95 -18.48
CA THR A 265 1.75 19.34 -19.46
C THR A 265 0.36 18.83 -19.06
N SER A 266 -0.68 19.49 -19.53
CA SER A 266 -2.05 19.01 -19.36
C SER A 266 -2.26 17.71 -20.16
N GLN A 267 -2.92 16.73 -19.53
CA GLN A 267 -3.18 15.42 -20.12
C GLN A 267 -1.91 14.59 -20.41
N ALA A 268 -0.92 14.68 -19.55
CA ALA A 268 0.20 13.76 -19.60
C ALA A 268 -0.26 12.32 -19.32
N ARG A 269 0.31 11.35 -20.03
CA ARG A 269 0.04 9.93 -19.84
C ARG A 269 1.03 9.35 -18.85
N VAL A 270 0.52 8.77 -17.80
CA VAL A 270 1.33 8.02 -16.83
C VAL A 270 1.18 6.54 -17.12
N GLU A 271 2.28 5.89 -17.46
CA GLU A 271 2.38 4.44 -17.63
C GLU A 271 3.14 3.86 -16.43
N ILE A 272 2.55 2.89 -15.77
CA ILE A 272 3.19 2.18 -14.66
C ILE A 272 3.47 0.76 -15.11
N ARG A 273 4.75 0.41 -15.11
CA ARG A 273 5.23 -0.92 -15.49
C ARG A 273 5.88 -1.59 -14.30
N GLN A 274 5.73 -2.88 -14.23
CA GLN A 274 6.45 -3.72 -13.28
C GLN A 274 7.07 -4.88 -14.03
N GLN A 275 8.39 -5.02 -13.94
CA GLN A 275 9.15 -6.02 -14.68
C GLN A 275 8.87 -5.94 -16.20
N GLY A 276 8.90 -4.75 -16.78
CA GLY A 276 8.63 -4.49 -18.20
C GLY A 276 7.14 -4.49 -18.58
N VAL A 277 6.28 -5.16 -17.84
CA VAL A 277 4.85 -5.30 -18.15
C VAL A 277 4.07 -4.07 -17.71
N LEU A 278 3.25 -3.52 -18.60
CA LEU A 278 2.33 -2.43 -18.30
C LEU A 278 1.21 -2.93 -17.37
N ILE A 279 1.14 -2.37 -16.15
CA ILE A 279 0.15 -2.75 -15.15
C ILE A 279 -0.94 -1.69 -14.96
N HIS A 280 -0.64 -0.44 -15.27
CA HIS A 280 -1.60 0.66 -15.17
C HIS A 280 -1.22 1.79 -16.14
N SER A 281 -2.23 2.43 -16.73
CA SER A 281 -2.03 3.61 -17.57
C SER A 281 -3.21 4.56 -17.43
N ILE A 282 -2.93 5.85 -17.21
CA ILE A 282 -3.94 6.87 -16.96
C ILE A 282 -3.47 8.23 -17.49
N LEU A 283 -4.41 9.10 -17.90
CA LEU A 283 -4.13 10.51 -18.17
C LEU A 283 -4.26 11.33 -16.89
N VAL A 284 -3.30 12.20 -16.68
CA VAL A 284 -3.28 13.10 -15.52
C VAL A 284 -3.23 14.56 -15.98
N PRO A 285 -3.82 15.49 -15.22
CA PRO A 285 -3.70 16.92 -15.50
C PRO A 285 -2.28 17.42 -15.22
N ALA A 286 -1.94 18.60 -15.74
CA ALA A 286 -0.68 19.27 -15.38
C ALA A 286 -0.59 19.51 -13.86
N GLY A 287 0.59 19.34 -13.32
CA GLY A 287 0.89 19.50 -11.90
C GLY A 287 1.09 18.17 -11.19
N ALA A 288 0.95 18.20 -9.88
CA ALA A 288 1.10 17.01 -9.05
C ALA A 288 -0.09 16.06 -9.23
N PHE A 289 0.20 14.77 -9.40
CA PHE A 289 -0.81 13.74 -9.48
C PHE A 289 -0.61 12.67 -8.41
N THR A 290 -1.70 12.02 -8.06
CA THR A 290 -1.74 10.85 -7.16
C THR A 290 -2.64 9.80 -7.77
N ILE A 291 -2.09 8.62 -8.03
CA ILE A 291 -2.81 7.47 -8.56
C ILE A 291 -2.97 6.49 -7.39
N PRO A 292 -4.17 6.34 -6.83
CA PRO A 292 -4.43 5.36 -5.79
C PRO A 292 -4.59 3.95 -6.37
N ASP A 293 -4.48 2.95 -5.52
CA ASP A 293 -4.87 1.56 -5.77
C ASP A 293 -4.23 0.93 -7.03
N VAL A 294 -2.97 1.28 -7.32
CA VAL A 294 -2.23 0.66 -8.44
C VAL A 294 -2.10 -0.85 -8.20
N PRO A 295 -2.54 -1.69 -9.14
CA PRO A 295 -2.51 -3.13 -8.99
C PRO A 295 -1.08 -3.66 -9.13
N VAL A 296 -0.40 -3.88 -8.01
CA VAL A 296 0.96 -4.42 -8.00
C VAL A 296 0.93 -5.93 -8.23
N ARG A 297 1.70 -6.40 -9.20
CA ARG A 297 1.82 -7.83 -9.52
C ARG A 297 2.74 -8.57 -8.53
N ASN A 298 3.80 -7.91 -8.10
CA ASN A 298 4.77 -8.44 -7.14
C ASN A 298 5.19 -7.35 -6.14
N GLY A 299 4.99 -7.59 -4.84
CA GLY A 299 5.35 -6.64 -3.79
C GLY A 299 6.87 -6.45 -3.60
N ASN A 300 7.71 -7.32 -4.17
CA ASN A 300 9.17 -7.24 -4.04
C ASN A 300 9.85 -6.55 -5.23
N SER A 301 9.10 -6.28 -6.30
CA SER A 301 9.63 -5.62 -7.51
C SER A 301 9.26 -4.15 -7.53
N ASP A 302 10.19 -3.31 -7.91
CA ASP A 302 10.00 -1.89 -8.06
C ASP A 302 9.02 -1.55 -9.18
N LEU A 303 8.38 -0.38 -9.10
CA LEU A 303 7.54 0.13 -10.18
C LEU A 303 8.33 1.12 -11.04
N ASN A 304 8.29 0.92 -12.33
CA ASN A 304 8.83 1.86 -13.30
C ASN A 304 7.69 2.76 -13.79
N VAL A 305 7.74 4.04 -13.46
CA VAL A 305 6.72 5.02 -13.81
C VAL A 305 7.27 5.90 -14.92
N THR A 306 6.60 5.89 -16.06
CA THR A 306 6.92 6.75 -17.21
C THR A 306 5.82 7.79 -17.37
N VAL A 307 6.16 9.06 -17.30
CA VAL A 307 5.26 10.17 -17.60
C VAL A 307 5.58 10.64 -19.03
N VAL A 308 4.65 10.42 -19.93
CA VAL A 308 4.74 10.88 -21.32
C VAL A 308 3.93 12.16 -21.45
N GLU A 309 4.62 13.24 -21.72
CA GLU A 309 4.04 14.57 -21.84
C GLU A 309 3.34 14.76 -23.20
N THR A 310 2.44 15.72 -23.28
CA THR A 310 1.72 16.02 -24.51
C THR A 310 2.63 16.49 -25.65
N ASP A 311 3.78 17.07 -25.35
CA ASP A 311 4.79 17.50 -26.34
C ASP A 311 5.67 16.33 -26.85
N GLY A 312 5.40 15.10 -26.39
CA GLY A 312 6.15 13.91 -26.74
C GLY A 312 7.41 13.68 -25.91
N SER A 313 7.78 14.61 -25.02
CA SER A 313 8.84 14.37 -24.05
C SER A 313 8.40 13.35 -23.01
N SER A 314 9.33 12.61 -22.45
CA SER A 314 9.02 11.66 -21.39
C SER A 314 10.09 11.69 -20.31
N HIS A 315 9.66 11.41 -19.07
CA HIS A 315 10.57 11.20 -17.96
C HIS A 315 10.15 9.99 -17.16
N ASN A 316 11.13 9.26 -16.65
CA ASN A 316 10.91 8.02 -15.91
C ASN A 316 11.41 8.18 -14.49
N TYR A 317 10.77 7.50 -13.57
CA TYR A 317 11.27 7.33 -12.21
C TYR A 317 10.84 5.96 -11.67
N ILE A 318 11.64 5.46 -10.74
CA ILE A 318 11.37 4.18 -10.09
C ILE A 318 10.74 4.46 -8.74
N VAL A 319 9.64 3.76 -8.44
CA VAL A 319 9.08 3.71 -7.09
C VAL A 319 9.57 2.41 -6.45
N PRO A 320 10.51 2.48 -5.52
CA PRO A 320 11.06 1.30 -4.88
C PRO A 320 9.96 0.51 -4.16
N SER A 321 10.00 -0.80 -4.30
CA SER A 321 9.05 -1.72 -3.65
C SER A 321 8.97 -1.54 -2.13
N THR A 322 10.05 -1.06 -1.52
CA THR A 322 10.13 -0.72 -0.11
C THR A 322 9.18 0.38 0.34
N LEU A 323 8.85 1.32 -0.53
CA LEU A 323 7.96 2.44 -0.18
C LEU A 323 6.49 2.04 -0.14
N PHE A 324 6.11 0.96 -0.79
CA PHE A 324 4.73 0.49 -0.79
C PHE A 324 4.53 -0.86 -0.11
N ASN A 325 5.57 -1.65 0.10
CA ASN A 325 5.49 -2.92 0.83
C ASN A 325 5.74 -2.67 2.32
N GLN A 326 4.87 -1.89 2.95
CA GLN A 326 5.03 -1.45 4.34
C GLN A 326 4.53 -2.47 5.38
N HIS A 327 3.93 -3.57 4.94
CA HIS A 327 3.39 -4.56 5.87
C HIS A 327 4.39 -5.68 6.09
N VAL A 328 4.86 -5.78 7.32
CA VAL A 328 5.71 -6.88 7.79
C VAL A 328 4.85 -8.03 8.27
N GLU A 329 3.86 -8.37 7.50
CA GLU A 329 3.30 -9.70 7.61
C GLU A 329 4.19 -10.64 6.79
N SER A 330 4.77 -11.63 7.47
CA SER A 330 5.41 -12.71 6.73
C SER A 330 4.37 -13.30 5.80
N PHE A 331 4.73 -13.42 4.54
CA PHE A 331 3.96 -14.24 3.63
C PHE A 331 3.73 -15.60 4.29
N GLN A 332 2.49 -15.94 4.57
CA GLN A 332 2.13 -17.23 5.15
C GLN A 332 1.71 -18.18 4.03
N GLY A 333 2.31 -19.38 4.04
CA GLY A 333 1.98 -20.42 3.11
C GLY A 333 3.11 -20.73 2.12
N TYR A 334 2.77 -21.50 1.10
CA TYR A 334 3.70 -21.96 0.07
C TYR A 334 3.29 -21.40 -1.28
N ARG A 335 4.26 -20.88 -2.04
CA ARG A 335 4.10 -20.54 -3.44
C ARG A 335 4.97 -21.46 -4.28
N PHE A 336 4.42 -21.92 -5.37
CA PHE A 336 5.12 -22.73 -6.36
C PHE A 336 4.69 -22.27 -7.74
N ALA A 337 5.65 -22.13 -8.64
CA ALA A 337 5.37 -21.84 -10.05
C ALA A 337 6.34 -22.59 -10.95
N ILE A 338 5.84 -23.02 -12.10
CA ILE A 338 6.61 -23.64 -13.17
C ILE A 338 6.07 -23.15 -14.51
N GLY A 339 6.95 -22.80 -15.42
CA GLY A 339 6.57 -22.34 -16.75
C GLY A 339 7.78 -21.98 -17.60
N ARG A 340 7.48 -21.41 -18.75
CA ARG A 340 8.46 -20.83 -19.66
C ARG A 340 8.36 -19.31 -19.57
N VAL A 341 9.47 -18.62 -19.50
CA VAL A 341 9.49 -17.15 -19.51
C VAL A 341 8.82 -16.64 -20.80
N ASP A 342 8.09 -15.57 -20.68
CA ASP A 342 7.38 -14.91 -21.79
C ASP A 342 8.37 -14.44 -22.88
N ASP A 343 7.91 -14.50 -24.14
CA ASP A 343 8.71 -14.10 -25.31
C ASP A 343 8.96 -12.56 -25.37
N ASP A 344 8.46 -11.77 -24.40
CA ASP A 344 8.77 -10.35 -24.26
C ASP A 344 10.24 -10.09 -23.81
N TYR A 345 10.97 -11.14 -23.43
CA TYR A 345 12.41 -11.10 -23.10
C TYR A 345 13.23 -11.71 -24.23
N ASP A 346 14.52 -11.42 -24.27
CA ASP A 346 15.44 -11.96 -25.26
C ASP A 346 15.57 -13.48 -25.18
N GLU A 347 15.40 -14.02 -23.98
CA GLU A 347 15.41 -15.44 -23.72
C GLU A 347 14.13 -15.91 -23.05
N SER A 348 13.64 -17.08 -23.44
CA SER A 348 12.44 -17.72 -22.90
C SER A 348 12.74 -19.07 -22.26
N PRO A 349 13.59 -19.15 -21.20
CA PRO A 349 13.95 -20.42 -20.56
C PRO A 349 12.78 -21.00 -19.76
N TRP A 350 12.85 -22.31 -19.51
CA TRP A 350 12.02 -22.93 -18.48
C TRP A 350 12.47 -22.47 -17.09
N VAL A 351 11.51 -22.18 -16.23
CA VAL A 351 11.76 -21.71 -14.88
C VAL A 351 10.88 -22.42 -13.86
N ILE A 352 11.46 -22.70 -12.70
CA ILE A 352 10.78 -23.20 -11.52
C ILE A 352 11.04 -22.23 -10.38
N SER A 353 10.00 -21.87 -9.64
CA SER A 353 10.07 -21.05 -8.45
C SER A 353 9.36 -21.71 -7.28
N ALA A 354 9.96 -21.63 -6.11
CA ALA A 354 9.34 -22.04 -4.87
C ALA A 354 9.68 -21.02 -3.77
N SER A 355 8.70 -20.68 -2.95
CA SER A 355 8.92 -19.85 -1.77
C SER A 355 7.93 -20.16 -0.66
N SER A 356 8.34 -19.84 0.57
CA SER A 356 7.50 -20.01 1.75
C SER A 356 7.86 -19.01 2.82
N GLY A 357 6.93 -18.79 3.76
CA GLY A 357 7.14 -17.96 4.93
C GLY A 357 6.61 -18.63 6.20
N TRP A 358 7.29 -18.37 7.29
CA TRP A 358 7.02 -18.96 8.59
C TRP A 358 7.06 -17.88 9.69
N ASN A 359 6.06 -17.87 10.54
CA ASN A 359 6.09 -17.13 11.78
C ASN A 359 6.84 -17.98 12.82
N LEU A 360 8.07 -17.60 13.15
CA LEU A 360 8.89 -18.32 14.13
C LEU A 360 8.42 -18.04 15.54
N THR A 361 8.10 -16.77 15.82
CA THR A 361 7.53 -16.32 17.09
C THR A 361 6.51 -15.21 16.81
N ARG A 362 5.82 -14.70 17.84
CA ARG A 362 4.92 -13.52 17.70
C ARG A 362 5.63 -12.22 17.29
N TRP A 363 6.97 -12.18 17.40
CA TRP A 363 7.79 -11.00 17.10
C TRP A 363 8.84 -11.24 16.01
N SER A 364 8.87 -12.44 15.42
CA SER A 364 9.81 -12.79 14.35
C SER A 364 9.19 -13.68 13.29
N ALA A 365 9.49 -13.38 12.04
CA ALA A 365 9.07 -14.11 10.87
C ALA A 365 10.25 -14.33 9.92
N MET A 366 10.18 -15.37 9.13
CA MET A 366 11.17 -15.70 8.12
C MET A 366 10.51 -16.08 6.80
N ASN A 367 11.05 -15.62 5.70
CA ASN A 367 10.66 -16.00 4.35
C ASN A 367 11.89 -16.53 3.61
N GLY A 368 11.69 -17.55 2.79
CA GLY A 368 12.73 -18.08 1.94
C GLY A 368 12.19 -18.43 0.56
N GLY A 369 13.04 -18.35 -0.45
CA GLY A 369 12.66 -18.67 -1.81
C GLY A 369 13.84 -19.02 -2.70
N VAL A 370 13.52 -19.76 -3.75
CA VAL A 370 14.46 -20.17 -4.79
C VAL A 370 13.82 -19.98 -6.16
N ILE A 371 14.63 -19.66 -7.15
CA ILE A 371 14.29 -19.64 -8.57
C ILE A 371 15.39 -20.40 -9.30
N VAL A 372 14.99 -21.30 -10.20
CA VAL A 372 15.89 -22.09 -11.03
C VAL A 372 15.41 -22.05 -12.48
N ALA A 373 16.26 -21.64 -13.38
CA ALA A 373 16.07 -21.67 -14.83
C ALA A 373 17.24 -22.37 -15.52
N GLU A 374 17.22 -22.51 -16.84
CA GLU A 374 18.23 -23.27 -17.61
C GLU A 374 19.66 -22.84 -17.33
N ASN A 375 19.91 -21.51 -17.33
CA ASN A 375 21.24 -20.91 -17.09
C ASN A 375 21.29 -20.06 -15.81
N TYR A 376 20.20 -19.99 -15.05
CA TYR A 376 20.10 -19.10 -13.91
C TYR A 376 19.58 -19.84 -12.67
N GLN A 377 20.16 -19.50 -11.53
CA GLN A 377 19.65 -19.93 -10.23
C GLN A 377 19.83 -18.83 -9.19
N ALA A 378 18.81 -18.66 -8.35
CA ALA A 378 18.84 -17.70 -7.24
C ALA A 378 18.20 -18.29 -5.99
N ALA A 379 18.71 -17.88 -4.85
CA ALA A 379 18.14 -18.19 -3.55
C ALA A 379 18.14 -16.94 -2.66
N SER A 380 17.12 -16.79 -1.83
CA SER A 380 17.02 -15.68 -0.91
C SER A 380 16.37 -16.09 0.39
N ILE A 381 16.80 -15.44 1.47
CA ILE A 381 16.20 -15.53 2.80
C ILE A 381 16.01 -14.14 3.37
N ARG A 382 14.83 -13.91 3.94
CA ARG A 382 14.46 -12.67 4.63
C ARG A 382 14.04 -12.99 6.06
N SER A 383 14.59 -12.28 7.02
CA SER A 383 14.20 -12.32 8.43
C SER A 383 13.57 -10.98 8.80
N SER A 384 12.40 -11.03 9.42
CA SER A 384 11.67 -9.85 9.89
C SER A 384 11.48 -9.96 11.40
N LEU A 385 11.79 -8.87 12.10
CA LEU A 385 11.79 -8.78 13.57
C LEU A 385 10.98 -7.57 14.01
N VAL A 386 10.27 -7.70 15.13
CA VAL A 386 9.60 -6.59 15.83
C VAL A 386 10.28 -6.41 17.19
N PRO A 387 11.47 -5.78 17.23
CA PRO A 387 12.26 -5.67 18.46
C PRO A 387 11.63 -4.75 19.51
N LEU A 388 10.82 -3.79 19.09
CA LEU A 388 10.06 -2.88 19.92
C LEU A 388 8.63 -2.80 19.39
N PRO A 389 7.64 -2.45 20.22
CA PRO A 389 6.32 -2.09 19.71
C PRO A 389 6.46 -1.06 18.59
N ASP A 390 5.73 -1.24 17.52
CA ASP A 390 5.68 -0.30 16.36
C ASP A 390 6.99 -0.17 15.55
N LEU A 391 8.07 -0.87 15.90
CA LEU A 391 9.30 -0.96 15.11
C LEU A 391 9.42 -2.33 14.46
N THR A 392 9.51 -2.34 13.14
CA THR A 392 9.82 -3.55 12.39
C THR A 392 11.13 -3.37 11.65
N VAL A 393 11.98 -4.39 11.73
CA VAL A 393 13.25 -4.45 11.01
C VAL A 393 13.31 -5.74 10.22
N SER A 394 13.61 -5.65 8.93
CA SER A 394 13.79 -6.81 8.06
C SER A 394 15.17 -6.79 7.43
N SER A 395 15.79 -7.95 7.38
CA SER A 395 17.06 -8.15 6.68
C SER A 395 16.91 -9.28 5.65
N GLN A 396 17.45 -9.08 4.46
CA GLN A 396 17.39 -10.05 3.37
C GLN A 396 18.78 -10.22 2.78
N ILE A 397 19.09 -11.46 2.45
CA ILE A 397 20.27 -11.85 1.70
C ILE A 397 19.81 -12.69 0.52
N SER A 398 20.20 -12.29 -0.67
CA SER A 398 19.94 -13.00 -1.92
C SER A 398 21.26 -13.34 -2.59
N THR A 399 21.32 -14.49 -3.25
CA THR A 399 22.46 -14.88 -4.09
C THR A 399 21.93 -15.33 -5.44
N SER A 400 22.63 -15.00 -6.50
CA SER A 400 22.32 -15.46 -7.85
C SER A 400 23.57 -15.98 -8.54
N GLN A 401 23.35 -16.91 -9.45
CA GLN A 401 24.35 -17.45 -10.35
C GLN A 401 23.75 -17.52 -11.75
N ASP A 402 24.42 -16.88 -12.69
CA ASP A 402 24.18 -16.97 -14.11
C ASP A 402 25.34 -17.72 -14.75
N THR A 403 25.04 -18.89 -15.30
CA THR A 403 26.05 -19.78 -15.91
C THR A 403 26.36 -19.39 -17.36
N LYS A 404 25.46 -18.67 -18.06
CA LYS A 404 25.67 -18.18 -19.42
C LYS A 404 26.84 -17.20 -19.43
N ASP A 405 26.79 -16.18 -18.58
CA ASP A 405 27.80 -15.13 -18.50
C ASP A 405 28.85 -15.39 -17.41
N SER A 406 28.78 -16.54 -16.73
CA SER A 406 29.68 -16.91 -15.62
C SER A 406 29.68 -15.86 -14.49
N LEU A 407 28.54 -15.28 -14.21
CA LEU A 407 28.35 -14.28 -13.16
C LEU A 407 27.83 -14.93 -11.88
N GLN A 408 28.35 -14.48 -10.75
CA GLN A 408 27.85 -14.86 -9.43
C GLN A 408 27.94 -13.66 -8.49
N GLY A 409 26.85 -13.37 -7.77
CA GLY A 409 26.81 -12.24 -6.88
C GLY A 409 25.85 -12.39 -5.72
N GLN A 410 25.87 -11.38 -4.87
CA GLN A 410 25.01 -11.30 -3.69
C GLN A 410 24.36 -9.92 -3.61
N LYS A 411 23.13 -9.90 -3.06
CA LYS A 411 22.37 -8.68 -2.77
C LYS A 411 21.94 -8.70 -1.30
N TYR A 412 22.15 -7.58 -0.65
CA TYR A 412 21.79 -7.35 0.76
C TYR A 412 20.75 -6.27 0.82
N ARG A 413 19.72 -6.46 1.63
CA ARG A 413 18.68 -5.47 1.87
C ARG A 413 18.37 -5.38 3.35
N LEU A 414 18.23 -4.16 3.85
CA LEU A 414 17.83 -3.85 5.20
C LEU A 414 16.70 -2.84 5.15
N ASP A 415 15.56 -3.18 5.72
CA ASP A 415 14.40 -2.32 5.81
C ASP A 415 14.06 -2.08 7.29
N ALA A 416 13.63 -0.86 7.63
CA ALA A 416 13.06 -0.55 8.93
C ALA A 416 11.84 0.37 8.79
N ASN A 417 10.78 0.01 9.52
CA ASN A 417 9.55 0.79 9.63
C ASN A 417 9.28 1.07 11.11
N TYR A 418 9.13 2.34 11.45
CA TYR A 418 8.88 2.75 12.82
C TYR A 418 7.69 3.71 12.89
N ASN A 419 6.64 3.30 13.59
CA ASN A 419 5.52 4.16 13.91
C ASN A 419 5.78 4.84 15.24
N LEU A 420 6.21 6.07 15.19
CA LEU A 420 6.51 6.90 16.34
C LEU A 420 5.22 7.50 16.94
N PRO A 421 5.24 7.90 18.21
CA PRO A 421 4.16 8.68 18.81
C PRO A 421 3.84 9.92 17.97
N PHE A 422 2.63 10.48 18.14
CA PHE A 422 2.15 11.68 17.44
C PHE A 422 1.90 11.49 15.94
N SER A 423 1.51 10.26 15.53
CA SER A 423 1.20 9.93 14.12
C SER A 423 2.37 10.19 13.16
N LEU A 424 3.57 9.95 13.61
CA LEU A 424 4.79 10.06 12.81
C LEU A 424 5.25 8.66 12.40
N GLY A 425 5.26 8.37 11.10
CA GLY A 425 5.78 7.14 10.51
C GLY A 425 7.12 7.39 9.83
N LEU A 426 8.09 6.52 10.08
CA LEU A 426 9.40 6.51 9.45
C LEU A 426 9.62 5.17 8.75
N THR A 427 9.95 5.23 7.45
CA THR A 427 10.33 4.06 6.65
C THR A 427 11.72 4.30 6.07
N THR A 428 12.59 3.33 6.17
CA THR A 428 13.92 3.39 5.54
C THR A 428 14.29 2.06 4.92
N SER A 429 14.99 2.11 3.81
CA SER A 429 15.53 0.95 3.12
C SER A 429 16.93 1.22 2.61
N LEU A 430 17.75 0.21 2.74
CA LEU A 430 19.10 0.15 2.22
C LEU A 430 19.26 -1.14 1.43
N THR A 431 19.56 -1.03 0.15
CA THR A 431 19.90 -2.16 -0.71
C THR A 431 21.33 -1.99 -1.22
N ARG A 432 22.08 -3.08 -1.24
CA ARG A 432 23.41 -3.15 -1.84
C ARG A 432 23.58 -4.45 -2.58
N SER A 433 24.00 -4.38 -3.84
CA SER A 433 24.24 -5.52 -4.70
C SER A 433 25.71 -5.60 -5.11
N ASP A 434 26.23 -6.79 -5.29
CA ASP A 434 27.49 -7.01 -5.98
C ASP A 434 27.34 -6.71 -7.48
N ARG A 435 28.42 -6.36 -8.17
CA ARG A 435 28.39 -6.06 -9.61
C ARG A 435 27.86 -7.22 -10.47
N HIS A 436 28.07 -8.43 -10.01
CA HIS A 436 27.75 -9.66 -10.74
C HIS A 436 26.43 -10.30 -10.25
N TYR A 437 25.73 -9.67 -9.29
CA TYR A 437 24.37 -10.10 -8.94
C TYR A 437 23.41 -9.74 -10.06
N ARG A 438 22.54 -10.67 -10.40
CA ARG A 438 21.46 -10.46 -11.37
C ARG A 438 20.14 -10.97 -10.79
N GLU A 439 19.07 -10.24 -11.06
CA GLU A 439 17.72 -10.79 -10.95
C GLU A 439 17.41 -11.66 -12.18
N LEU A 440 16.34 -12.46 -12.14
CA LEU A 440 15.99 -13.32 -13.29
C LEU A 440 15.76 -12.49 -14.56
N SER A 441 15.01 -11.39 -14.47
CA SER A 441 14.73 -10.49 -15.59
C SER A 441 15.99 -9.85 -16.18
N GLU A 442 16.99 -9.56 -15.36
CA GLU A 442 18.28 -9.00 -15.79
C GLU A 442 19.21 -10.04 -16.42
N ALA A 443 19.07 -11.31 -16.03
CA ALA A 443 19.87 -12.41 -16.56
C ALA A 443 19.38 -12.92 -17.94
N ILE A 444 18.12 -12.63 -18.29
CA ILE A 444 17.50 -13.00 -19.56
C ILE A 444 17.35 -11.82 -20.53
N ASP A 445 17.87 -10.65 -20.17
CA ASP A 445 17.90 -9.42 -20.98
C ASP A 445 19.36 -9.16 -21.41
N ASP A 446 19.64 -9.35 -22.69
CA ASP A 446 20.99 -9.21 -23.28
C ASP A 446 21.46 -7.73 -23.28
N ASP A 447 20.54 -6.77 -23.18
CA ASP A 447 20.84 -5.33 -23.18
C ASP A 447 21.17 -4.77 -21.78
N TYR A 448 21.09 -5.61 -20.73
CA TYR A 448 21.35 -5.16 -19.35
C TYR A 448 22.84 -4.92 -19.09
N THR A 449 23.27 -3.66 -19.08
CA THR A 449 24.70 -3.29 -19.06
C THR A 449 25.19 -2.62 -17.77
N ASP A 450 24.31 -1.89 -17.05
CA ASP A 450 24.75 -1.11 -15.86
C ASP A 450 24.01 -1.54 -14.58
N PRO A 451 24.53 -2.55 -13.85
CA PRO A 451 23.89 -3.06 -12.65
C PRO A 451 23.85 -2.04 -11.52
N THR A 452 22.73 -2.07 -10.78
CA THR A 452 22.55 -1.26 -9.58
C THR A 452 23.52 -1.69 -8.48
N LYS A 453 24.26 -0.71 -7.96
CA LYS A 453 25.23 -0.90 -6.86
C LYS A 453 24.58 -0.74 -5.49
N SER A 454 23.80 0.33 -5.30
CA SER A 454 23.13 0.58 -4.03
C SER A 454 21.93 1.49 -4.21
N THR A 455 20.88 1.24 -3.44
CA THR A 455 19.70 2.09 -3.34
C THR A 455 19.43 2.44 -1.88
N TYR A 456 19.22 3.71 -1.63
CA TYR A 456 18.83 4.26 -0.33
C TYR A 456 17.44 4.86 -0.48
N ALA A 457 16.49 4.45 0.34
CA ALA A 457 15.15 5.03 0.34
C ALA A 457 14.76 5.47 1.75
N LEU A 458 14.06 6.60 1.84
CA LEU A 458 13.55 7.18 3.07
C LEU A 458 12.14 7.68 2.84
N GLY A 459 11.22 7.33 3.75
CA GLY A 459 9.88 7.84 3.82
C GLY A 459 9.57 8.36 5.22
N LEU A 460 8.94 9.51 5.32
CA LEU A 460 8.47 10.10 6.55
C LEU A 460 7.05 10.60 6.34
N ASN A 461 6.13 10.09 7.12
CA ASN A 461 4.74 10.54 7.12
C ASN A 461 4.39 11.12 8.48
N TRP A 462 3.74 12.25 8.49
CA TRP A 462 3.21 12.83 9.71
C TRP A 462 1.84 13.42 9.46
N SER A 463 0.91 13.15 10.37
CA SER A 463 -0.42 13.73 10.27
C SER A 463 -0.83 14.40 11.57
N ASN A 464 -1.47 15.57 11.43
CA ASN A 464 -1.96 16.35 12.54
C ASN A 464 -3.31 16.96 12.15
N SER A 465 -4.30 16.91 13.05
CA SER A 465 -5.65 17.42 12.79
C SER A 465 -5.68 18.93 12.50
N ILE A 466 -4.75 19.70 13.06
CA ILE A 466 -4.67 21.16 12.89
C ILE A 466 -3.83 21.52 11.66
N LEU A 467 -2.68 20.87 11.47
CA LEU A 467 -1.70 21.24 10.44
C LEU A 467 -1.87 20.45 9.13
N GLY A 468 -2.66 19.35 9.15
CA GLY A 468 -2.84 18.47 8.00
C GLY A 468 -1.81 17.36 7.94
N GLY A 469 -1.67 16.73 6.76
CA GLY A 469 -0.75 15.65 6.50
C GLY A 469 0.52 16.13 5.79
N PHE A 470 1.66 15.61 6.22
CA PHE A 470 2.97 15.80 5.57
C PHE A 470 3.50 14.43 5.17
N ASN A 471 3.98 14.34 3.95
CA ASN A 471 4.69 13.17 3.44
C ASN A 471 5.99 13.64 2.79
N ILE A 472 7.10 13.06 3.21
CA ILE A 472 8.40 13.26 2.60
C ILE A 472 8.90 11.88 2.19
N SER A 473 9.17 11.69 0.93
CA SER A 473 9.72 10.44 0.44
C SER A 473 10.84 10.71 -0.56
N GLY A 474 11.87 9.89 -0.52
CA GLY A 474 12.96 10.03 -1.46
C GLY A 474 13.79 8.77 -1.55
N TYR A 475 14.47 8.64 -2.66
CA TYR A 475 15.45 7.58 -2.86
C TYR A 475 16.67 8.12 -3.63
N LYS A 476 17.74 7.41 -3.49
CA LYS A 476 18.95 7.61 -4.28
C LYS A 476 19.52 6.26 -4.69
N THR A 477 19.67 6.06 -6.00
CA THR A 477 20.25 4.87 -6.60
C THR A 477 21.59 5.21 -7.21
N TYR A 478 22.56 4.36 -6.98
CA TYR A 478 23.86 4.38 -7.61
C TYR A 478 24.03 3.13 -8.44
N SER A 479 24.45 3.27 -9.67
CA SER A 479 24.88 2.18 -10.53
C SER A 479 26.40 1.97 -10.45
N TYR A 480 26.91 0.89 -11.02
CA TYR A 480 28.34 0.62 -11.00
C TYR A 480 29.10 1.49 -11.98
N ASP A 481 28.51 1.79 -13.11
CA ASP A 481 29.13 2.59 -14.18
C ASP A 481 28.69 4.07 -14.13
N GLY A 482 27.66 4.38 -13.34
CA GLY A 482 27.17 5.73 -13.07
C GLY A 482 26.16 6.26 -14.09
N ASP A 483 25.89 5.50 -15.14
CA ASP A 483 24.99 5.92 -16.24
C ASP A 483 23.52 5.95 -15.79
N ASN A 484 23.14 5.09 -14.83
CA ASN A 484 21.81 4.99 -14.28
C ASN A 484 21.68 5.56 -12.85
N ASP A 485 22.62 6.43 -12.45
CA ASP A 485 22.51 7.12 -11.16
C ASP A 485 21.26 8.01 -11.16
N SER A 486 20.43 7.85 -10.15
CA SER A 486 19.19 8.61 -10.03
C SER A 486 18.89 8.99 -8.59
N SER A 487 18.23 10.11 -8.40
CA SER A 487 17.66 10.49 -7.11
C SER A 487 16.33 11.19 -7.29
N ASN A 488 15.44 10.93 -6.36
CA ASN A 488 14.14 11.59 -6.30
C ASN A 488 13.87 12.00 -4.85
N LEU A 489 13.35 13.20 -4.68
CA LEU A 489 12.83 13.69 -3.41
C LEU A 489 11.47 14.32 -3.65
N ASN A 490 10.47 13.84 -2.94
CA ASN A 490 9.11 14.31 -3.01
C ASN A 490 8.67 14.80 -1.61
N ILE A 491 8.12 15.98 -1.55
CA ILE A 491 7.54 16.56 -0.34
C ILE A 491 6.10 16.94 -0.66
N ASN A 492 5.17 16.35 0.06
CA ASN A 492 3.75 16.62 -0.06
C ASN A 492 3.19 17.12 1.27
N TRP A 493 2.41 18.18 1.20
CA TRP A 493 1.59 18.65 2.29
C TRP A 493 0.15 18.74 1.82
N ASN A 494 -0.79 18.24 2.62
CA ASN A 494 -2.21 18.38 2.33
C ASN A 494 -2.99 18.75 3.59
N LYS A 495 -4.00 19.57 3.42
CA LYS A 495 -4.93 19.94 4.48
C LYS A 495 -6.34 20.14 3.95
N ALA A 496 -7.28 19.42 4.55
CA ALA A 496 -8.69 19.63 4.33
C ALA A 496 -9.21 20.75 5.26
N PHE A 497 -9.85 21.74 4.68
CA PHE A 497 -10.62 22.78 5.35
C PHE A 497 -12.11 22.51 5.16
N LYS A 498 -12.97 23.23 5.88
CA LYS A 498 -14.42 23.04 5.80
C LYS A 498 -15.00 23.12 4.36
N HIS A 499 -14.41 23.94 3.51
CA HIS A 499 -14.92 24.22 2.15
C HIS A 499 -13.89 24.01 1.03
N ALA A 500 -12.66 23.60 1.34
CA ALA A 500 -11.61 23.41 0.36
C ALA A 500 -10.54 22.44 0.89
N THR A 501 -9.87 21.74 -0.01
CA THR A 501 -8.63 21.02 0.29
C THR A 501 -7.48 21.74 -0.39
N VAL A 502 -6.42 22.01 0.36
CA VAL A 502 -5.18 22.59 -0.16
C VAL A 502 -4.12 21.52 -0.13
N SER A 503 -3.44 21.34 -1.26
CA SER A 503 -2.29 20.46 -1.39
C SER A 503 -1.11 21.24 -1.97
N VAL A 504 0.06 21.03 -1.39
CA VAL A 504 1.33 21.56 -1.89
C VAL A 504 2.26 20.38 -2.14
N ASN A 505 2.70 20.26 -3.37
CA ASN A 505 3.67 19.24 -3.79
C ASN A 505 4.95 19.93 -4.25
N TRP A 506 6.08 19.38 -3.81
CA TRP A 506 7.39 19.70 -4.34
C TRP A 506 8.15 18.43 -4.65
N GLN A 507 8.69 18.36 -5.85
CA GLN A 507 9.49 17.22 -6.30
C GLN A 507 10.80 17.70 -6.88
N HIS A 508 11.86 16.98 -6.57
CA HIS A 508 13.17 17.17 -7.17
C HIS A 508 13.70 15.83 -7.66
N GLN A 509 13.96 15.75 -8.96
CA GLN A 509 14.49 14.56 -9.61
C GLN A 509 15.80 14.90 -10.28
N LEU A 510 16.81 14.06 -10.06
CA LEU A 510 18.09 14.07 -10.77
C LEU A 510 18.29 12.67 -11.34
N SER A 511 18.45 12.58 -12.63
CA SER A 511 18.92 11.38 -13.33
C SER A 511 20.18 11.75 -14.09
N ALA A 512 21.14 10.84 -14.18
CA ALA A 512 22.27 10.99 -15.09
C ALA A 512 21.70 10.98 -16.51
N CYS A 513 21.62 12.15 -17.13
CA CYS A 513 21.21 12.29 -18.52
C CYS A 513 22.47 12.30 -19.36
N LEU A 514 22.73 11.25 -20.12
CA LEU A 514 23.68 11.29 -21.21
C LEU A 514 23.14 12.30 -22.24
N LEU A 515 23.70 13.51 -22.24
CA LEU A 515 23.54 14.46 -23.35
C LEU A 515 24.19 13.83 -24.59
N TYR A 516 23.39 13.16 -25.39
CA TYR A 516 23.80 12.84 -26.76
C TYR A 516 23.78 14.15 -27.52
N THR A 517 24.95 14.81 -27.63
CA THR A 517 25.18 15.86 -28.62
C THR A 517 25.49 15.16 -29.93
N SER A 518 24.50 15.07 -30.80
CA SER A 518 24.71 14.74 -32.22
C SER A 518 25.21 15.96 -32.98
#